data_fcb1f047310615f74fca50577018356a
#
_entry.id   fcb1f047310615f74fca50577018356a
#
_cell.length_a   1.000
_cell.length_b   1.000
_cell.length_c   1.000
_cell.angle_alpha   90.00
_cell.angle_beta   90.00
_cell.angle_gamma   90.00
#
_symmetry.space_group_name_H-M   'P 1'
#
loop_
_entity.id
_entity.type
_entity.pdbx_description
1 polymer ?
#
loop_
_entity_poly.entity_id
_entity_poly.type
_entity_poly.pdbx_seq_one_letter_code
_entity_poly.pdbx_strand_id
1 'polypeptide(L)'
;MTAATALKLVPTESPHPLDGKPVLESAPLRRGHKRSALSRFADSTWDLSPAVFRENARVCHITAHFDGIEPIVALTLREFLYARLNFDVPGHRMRLPPASIRQLFNRTRRFLDFVVEKSGICDLARVDQNLLDAYRNHLTADPQRRPIQIANLLEAVVDLHHF
;
A
#
# COMPACT_ATOMS: atom_id res chain seq x y z
N MET A 1 -22.93 28.36 35.51
CA MET A 1 -21.76 27.93 34.74
C MET A 1 -21.97 26.46 34.39
N THR A 2 -22.44 26.19 33.20
CA THR A 2 -22.84 24.83 32.73
C THR A 2 -21.74 24.32 31.80
N ALA A 3 -21.01 23.33 32.27
CA ALA A 3 -19.98 22.66 31.48
C ALA A 3 -20.66 21.84 30.37
N ALA A 4 -20.47 22.23 29.13
CA ALA A 4 -20.86 21.44 27.99
C ALA A 4 -19.91 20.27 27.84
N THR A 5 -20.39 19.07 28.19
CA THR A 5 -19.69 17.80 27.92
C THR A 5 -19.74 17.56 26.42
N ALA A 6 -18.63 17.81 25.73
CA ALA A 6 -18.48 17.44 24.33
C ALA A 6 -18.51 15.91 24.22
N LEU A 7 -19.61 15.38 23.73
CA LEU A 7 -19.72 14.00 23.28
C LEU A 7 -18.73 13.77 22.14
N LYS A 8 -17.62 13.11 22.46
CA LYS A 8 -16.67 12.61 21.48
C LYS A 8 -17.36 11.46 20.77
N LEU A 9 -17.96 11.74 19.60
CA LEU A 9 -18.40 10.71 18.68
C LEU A 9 -17.18 9.87 18.31
N VAL A 10 -17.07 8.69 18.91
CA VAL A 10 -16.18 7.64 18.43
C VAL A 10 -16.82 7.12 17.15
N PRO A 11 -16.20 7.29 15.99
CA PRO A 11 -16.72 6.67 14.77
C PRO A 11 -16.70 5.17 15.00
N THR A 12 -17.87 4.55 15.06
CA THR A 12 -18.00 3.10 14.96
C THR A 12 -17.73 2.77 13.50
N GLU A 13 -16.43 2.65 13.15
CA GLU A 13 -16.05 2.18 11.83
C GLU A 13 -16.59 0.76 11.69
N SER A 14 -17.52 0.58 10.76
CA SER A 14 -17.93 -0.76 10.36
C SER A 14 -16.69 -1.52 9.89
N PRO A 15 -16.50 -2.79 10.29
CA PRO A 15 -15.32 -3.54 9.89
C PRO A 15 -15.20 -3.57 8.36
N HIS A 16 -14.00 -3.37 7.85
CA HIS A 16 -13.75 -3.39 6.42
C HIS A 16 -14.05 -4.80 5.85
N PRO A 17 -14.68 -4.93 4.68
CA PRO A 17 -15.07 -6.23 4.11
C PRO A 17 -13.93 -7.22 3.97
N LEU A 18 -12.70 -6.74 3.89
CA LEU A 18 -11.50 -7.57 3.74
C LEU A 18 -10.80 -7.93 5.05
N ASP A 19 -11.14 -7.35 6.20
CA ASP A 19 -10.39 -7.46 7.47
C ASP A 19 -10.05 -8.91 7.86
N GLY A 20 -10.99 -9.82 7.68
CA GLY A 20 -10.78 -11.25 7.97
C GLY A 20 -10.10 -12.05 6.87
N LYS A 21 -9.84 -11.46 5.70
CA LYS A 21 -9.27 -12.17 4.53
C LYS A 21 -7.76 -12.37 4.68
N PRO A 22 -7.24 -13.56 4.32
CA PRO A 22 -5.79 -13.76 4.25
C PRO A 22 -5.18 -12.94 3.13
N VAL A 23 -4.04 -12.31 3.38
CA VAL A 23 -3.37 -11.42 2.40
C VAL A 23 -2.94 -12.16 1.13
N LEU A 24 -2.61 -13.45 1.25
CA LEU A 24 -2.23 -14.32 0.14
C LEU A 24 -3.38 -15.30 -0.18
N GLU A 25 -4.50 -14.80 -0.65
CA GLU A 25 -5.70 -15.61 -0.88
C GLU A 25 -5.50 -16.60 -2.02
N SER A 26 -4.87 -16.20 -3.11
CA SER A 26 -4.71 -17.00 -4.34
C SER A 26 -3.28 -17.40 -4.67
N ALA A 27 -2.27 -16.88 -3.94
CA ALA A 27 -0.88 -17.21 -4.20
C ALA A 27 -0.55 -18.67 -3.82
N PRO A 28 0.34 -19.34 -4.56
CA PRO A 28 0.88 -20.62 -4.13
C PRO A 28 1.71 -20.46 -2.85
N LEU A 29 1.59 -21.41 -1.93
CA LEU A 29 2.32 -21.40 -0.65
C LEU A 29 3.43 -22.44 -0.66
N ARG A 30 4.51 -22.13 0.05
CA ARG A 30 5.60 -23.09 0.33
C ARG A 30 5.04 -24.26 1.14
N ARG A 31 5.69 -25.43 0.97
CA ARG A 31 5.34 -26.64 1.72
C ARG A 31 5.36 -26.38 3.24
N GLY A 32 4.35 -26.85 3.94
CA GLY A 32 4.21 -26.71 5.40
C GLY A 32 3.45 -25.45 5.85
N HIS A 33 3.19 -24.48 4.97
CA HIS A 33 2.37 -23.30 5.30
C HIS A 33 0.88 -23.54 5.03
N LYS A 34 0.04 -23.04 5.94
CA LYS A 34 -1.43 -23.12 5.84
C LYS A 34 -2.02 -21.73 5.69
N ARG A 35 -3.08 -21.59 4.87
CA ARG A 35 -3.76 -20.30 4.67
C ARG A 35 -4.34 -19.71 5.97
N SER A 36 -4.75 -20.55 6.92
CA SER A 36 -5.24 -20.10 8.22
C SER A 36 -4.20 -19.38 9.08
N ALA A 37 -2.91 -19.59 8.82
CA ALA A 37 -1.80 -18.98 9.56
C ALA A 37 -1.16 -17.78 8.83
N LEU A 38 -1.77 -17.33 7.71
CA LEU A 38 -1.27 -16.17 6.96
C LEU A 38 -1.71 -14.87 7.63
N SER A 39 -0.92 -13.81 7.39
CA SER A 39 -1.34 -12.45 7.73
C SER A 39 -2.69 -12.12 7.11
N ARG A 40 -3.51 -11.38 7.85
CA ARG A 40 -4.82 -10.92 7.41
C ARG A 40 -4.77 -9.47 6.97
N PHE A 41 -5.79 -9.06 6.21
CA PHE A 41 -5.87 -7.70 5.69
C PHE A 41 -5.75 -6.62 6.78
N ALA A 42 -6.40 -6.82 7.93
CA ALA A 42 -6.39 -5.88 9.05
C ALA A 42 -5.07 -5.84 9.84
N ASP A 43 -4.18 -6.83 9.66
CA ASP A 43 -2.94 -6.90 10.44
C ASP A 43 -2.03 -5.68 10.16
N SER A 44 -1.36 -5.19 11.19
CA SER A 44 -0.43 -4.07 11.08
C SER A 44 0.85 -4.44 10.31
N THR A 45 1.12 -5.73 10.19
CA THR A 45 2.25 -6.26 9.42
C THR A 45 1.82 -7.42 8.55
N TRP A 46 2.13 -7.35 7.26
CA TRP A 46 1.94 -8.46 6.33
C TRP A 46 3.24 -9.20 6.10
N ASP A 47 3.29 -10.45 6.50
CA ASP A 47 4.39 -11.38 6.18
C ASP A 47 4.02 -12.22 4.95
N LEU A 48 4.75 -12.02 3.86
CA LEU A 48 4.54 -12.73 2.60
C LEU A 48 5.54 -13.87 2.40
N SER A 49 6.38 -14.16 3.38
CA SER A 49 7.38 -15.25 3.33
C SER A 49 6.79 -16.61 2.96
N PRO A 50 5.53 -16.95 3.34
CA PRO A 50 4.92 -18.22 2.96
C PRO A 50 4.75 -18.43 1.46
N ALA A 51 4.74 -17.36 0.65
CA ALA A 51 4.62 -17.43 -0.81
C ALA A 51 5.90 -17.03 -1.56
N VAL A 52 7.02 -16.88 -0.87
CA VAL A 52 8.31 -16.53 -1.49
C VAL A 52 9.21 -17.77 -1.52
N PHE A 53 9.47 -18.29 -2.72
CA PHE A 53 10.21 -19.54 -2.96
C PHE A 53 11.72 -19.34 -3.05
N ARG A 54 12.26 -18.14 -2.81
CA ARG A 54 13.70 -17.87 -2.81
C ARG A 54 14.29 -18.19 -1.44
N GLU A 55 15.32 -19.01 -1.39
CA GLU A 55 15.96 -19.46 -0.14
C GLU A 55 16.62 -18.33 0.65
N ASN A 56 17.14 -17.31 -0.01
CA ASN A 56 17.86 -16.20 0.62
C ASN A 56 17.08 -14.87 0.62
N ALA A 57 15.74 -14.90 0.57
CA ALA A 57 14.95 -13.69 0.66
C ALA A 57 15.04 -13.12 2.09
N ARG A 58 15.56 -11.91 2.22
CA ARG A 58 15.58 -11.22 3.53
C ARG A 58 14.15 -10.89 3.96
N VAL A 59 13.80 -11.18 5.21
CA VAL A 59 12.46 -10.94 5.76
C VAL A 59 12.02 -9.49 5.55
N CYS A 60 12.91 -8.52 5.74
CA CYS A 60 12.60 -7.10 5.53
C CYS A 60 12.21 -6.74 4.08
N HIS A 61 12.47 -7.60 3.10
CA HIS A 61 12.08 -7.37 1.69
C HIS A 61 10.72 -7.96 1.33
N ILE A 62 10.18 -8.82 2.18
CA ILE A 62 8.94 -9.57 1.95
C ILE A 62 7.88 -9.30 3.02
N THR A 63 8.07 -8.23 3.80
CA THR A 63 7.10 -7.74 4.79
C THR A 63 6.66 -6.33 4.44
N ALA A 64 5.39 -6.02 4.72
CA ALA A 64 4.86 -4.66 4.69
C ALA A 64 4.39 -4.27 6.09
N HIS A 65 4.86 -3.11 6.58
CA HIS A 65 4.53 -2.59 7.91
C HIS A 65 3.68 -1.34 7.78
N PHE A 66 2.50 -1.35 8.38
CA PHE A 66 1.52 -0.26 8.32
C PHE A 66 1.49 0.58 9.60
N ASP A 67 2.25 0.18 10.64
CA ASP A 67 2.34 0.95 11.88
C ASP A 67 2.95 2.33 11.65
N GLY A 68 2.38 3.34 12.31
CA GLY A 68 2.86 4.72 12.22
C GLY A 68 2.57 5.41 10.88
N ILE A 69 1.74 4.81 10.03
CA ILE A 69 1.23 5.44 8.79
C ILE A 69 -0.13 6.07 9.12
N GLU A 70 -0.40 7.22 8.53
CA GLU A 70 -1.71 7.87 8.62
C GLU A 70 -2.80 6.89 8.19
N PRO A 71 -3.92 6.72 8.96
CA PRO A 71 -4.88 5.64 8.77
C PRO A 71 -5.47 5.52 7.36
N ILE A 72 -5.81 6.65 6.72
CA ILE A 72 -6.37 6.63 5.37
C ILE A 72 -5.33 6.20 4.33
N VAL A 73 -4.07 6.60 4.49
CA VAL A 73 -2.95 6.17 3.65
C VAL A 73 -2.70 4.67 3.84
N ALA A 74 -2.73 4.19 5.09
CA ALA A 74 -2.55 2.78 5.41
C ALA A 74 -3.66 1.92 4.79
N LEU A 75 -4.92 2.38 4.84
CA LEU A 75 -6.05 1.69 4.23
C LEU A 75 -5.90 1.62 2.71
N THR A 76 -5.67 2.77 2.06
CA THR A 76 -5.47 2.84 0.60
C THR A 76 -4.32 1.92 0.14
N LEU A 77 -3.20 1.91 0.89
CA LEU A 77 -2.09 1.00 0.61
C LEU A 77 -2.49 -0.47 0.73
N ARG A 78 -3.22 -0.84 1.78
CA ARG A 78 -3.69 -2.22 1.99
C ARG A 78 -4.60 -2.66 0.85
N GLU A 79 -5.60 -1.87 0.49
CA GLU A 79 -6.54 -2.18 -0.59
C GLU A 79 -5.80 -2.38 -1.91
N PHE A 80 -4.95 -1.42 -2.28
CA PHE A 80 -4.17 -1.48 -3.50
C PHE A 80 -3.25 -2.72 -3.55
N LEU A 81 -2.44 -2.93 -2.51
CA LEU A 81 -1.51 -4.06 -2.47
C LEU A 81 -2.24 -5.41 -2.43
N TYR A 82 -3.36 -5.50 -1.71
CA TYR A 82 -4.19 -6.70 -1.66
C TYR A 82 -4.74 -7.05 -3.05
N ALA A 83 -5.26 -6.05 -3.77
CA ALA A 83 -5.75 -6.24 -5.13
C ALA A 83 -4.62 -6.71 -6.06
N ARG A 84 -3.46 -6.07 -6.00
CA ARG A 84 -2.28 -6.43 -6.81
C ARG A 84 -1.74 -7.84 -6.54
N LEU A 85 -1.88 -8.34 -5.31
CA LEU A 85 -1.47 -9.69 -4.93
C LEU A 85 -2.45 -10.77 -5.36
N ASN A 86 -3.75 -10.48 -5.36
CA ASN A 86 -4.79 -11.51 -5.45
C ASN A 86 -5.61 -11.48 -6.74
N PHE A 87 -5.68 -10.33 -7.42
CA PHE A 87 -6.51 -10.16 -8.61
C PHE A 87 -5.69 -9.78 -9.84
N ASP A 88 -6.25 -10.04 -11.02
CA ASP A 88 -5.75 -9.55 -12.28
C ASP A 88 -6.29 -8.13 -12.47
N VAL A 89 -5.43 -7.13 -12.27
CA VAL A 89 -5.79 -5.71 -12.37
C VAL A 89 -5.64 -5.26 -13.83
N PRO A 90 -6.63 -4.56 -14.42
CA PRO A 90 -6.52 -4.02 -15.75
C PRO A 90 -5.25 -3.19 -15.96
N GLY A 91 -4.62 -3.30 -17.13
CA GLY A 91 -3.34 -2.62 -17.41
C GLY A 91 -2.09 -3.35 -16.91
N HIS A 92 -2.24 -4.39 -16.10
CA HIS A 92 -1.12 -5.21 -15.63
C HIS A 92 -1.14 -6.60 -16.24
N ARG A 93 0.00 -7.06 -16.74
CA ARG A 93 0.10 -8.40 -17.35
C ARG A 93 0.03 -9.53 -16.34
N MET A 94 0.42 -9.28 -15.10
CA MET A 94 0.52 -10.30 -14.04
C MET A 94 0.21 -9.69 -12.67
N ARG A 95 -0.23 -10.55 -11.75
CA ARG A 95 -0.32 -10.23 -10.33
C ARG A 95 1.05 -9.85 -9.77
N LEU A 96 1.06 -9.06 -8.71
CA LEU A 96 2.31 -8.70 -8.03
C LEU A 96 2.95 -9.96 -7.43
N PRO A 97 4.21 -10.28 -7.79
CA PRO A 97 4.94 -11.31 -7.07
C PRO A 97 5.13 -10.93 -5.58
N PRO A 98 4.83 -11.82 -4.62
CA PRO A 98 4.98 -11.52 -3.18
C PRO A 98 6.35 -10.95 -2.80
N ALA A 99 7.42 -11.38 -3.47
CA ALA A 99 8.78 -10.87 -3.25
C ALA A 99 8.98 -9.39 -3.65
N SER A 100 8.05 -8.81 -4.40
CA SER A 100 8.12 -7.41 -4.87
C SER A 100 7.30 -6.44 -4.02
N ILE A 101 6.57 -6.95 -3.01
CA ILE A 101 5.65 -6.15 -2.17
C ILE A 101 6.34 -4.91 -1.57
N ARG A 102 7.54 -5.08 -1.01
CA ARG A 102 8.26 -4.01 -0.33
C ARG A 102 8.58 -2.83 -1.25
N GLN A 103 8.94 -3.14 -2.49
CA GLN A 103 9.26 -2.09 -3.46
C GLN A 103 8.01 -1.30 -3.85
N LEU A 104 6.92 -1.99 -4.18
CA LEU A 104 5.66 -1.34 -4.52
C LEU A 104 5.10 -0.56 -3.33
N PHE A 105 5.07 -1.16 -2.13
CA PHE A 105 4.68 -0.49 -0.89
C PHE A 105 5.42 0.84 -0.69
N ASN A 106 6.76 0.82 -0.74
CA ASN A 106 7.55 2.02 -0.48
C ASN A 106 7.35 3.11 -1.56
N ARG A 107 7.19 2.70 -2.83
CA ARG A 107 6.97 3.63 -3.94
C ARG A 107 5.61 4.29 -3.87
N THR A 108 4.56 3.49 -3.67
CA THR A 108 3.18 3.97 -3.56
C THR A 108 2.99 4.83 -2.32
N ARG A 109 3.53 4.42 -1.17
CA ARG A 109 3.48 5.20 0.06
C ARG A 109 4.05 6.61 -0.13
N ARG A 110 5.21 6.75 -0.77
CA ARG A 110 5.82 8.08 -1.02
C ARG A 110 4.91 9.01 -1.82
N PHE A 111 4.19 8.47 -2.78
CA PHE A 111 3.21 9.25 -3.53
C PHE A 111 2.03 9.65 -2.66
N LEU A 112 1.45 8.71 -1.91
CA LEU A 112 0.32 8.99 -1.03
C LEU A 112 0.68 9.98 0.08
N ASP A 113 1.85 9.85 0.70
CA ASP A 113 2.36 10.83 1.69
C ASP A 113 2.48 12.23 1.06
N PHE A 114 2.97 12.33 -0.20
CA PHE A 114 3.03 13.59 -0.94
C PHE A 114 1.63 14.15 -1.23
N VAL A 115 0.67 13.31 -1.62
CA VAL A 115 -0.73 13.73 -1.84
C VAL A 115 -1.32 14.32 -0.56
N VAL A 116 -1.16 13.65 0.57
CA VAL A 116 -1.64 14.14 1.87
C VAL A 116 -0.95 15.46 2.25
N GLU A 117 0.35 15.58 2.06
CA GLU A 117 1.11 16.82 2.34
C GLU A 117 0.58 18.00 1.53
N LYS A 118 0.23 17.79 0.24
CA LYS A 118 -0.22 18.86 -0.66
C LYS A 118 -1.70 19.19 -0.58
N SER A 119 -2.55 18.18 -0.39
CA SER A 119 -4.02 18.33 -0.42
C SER A 119 -4.69 18.25 0.96
N GLY A 120 -3.96 17.79 1.99
CA GLY A 120 -4.49 17.55 3.34
C GLY A 120 -5.34 16.27 3.48
N ILE A 121 -5.63 15.58 2.38
CA ILE A 121 -6.44 14.35 2.35
C ILE A 121 -5.86 13.35 1.34
N CYS A 122 -5.99 12.05 1.65
CA CYS A 122 -5.68 10.98 0.73
C CYS A 122 -6.97 10.58 -0.02
N ASP A 123 -7.29 11.32 -1.08
CA ASP A 123 -8.42 11.03 -1.97
C ASP A 123 -7.90 10.91 -3.40
N LEU A 124 -7.79 9.68 -3.90
CA LEU A 124 -7.27 9.41 -5.24
C LEU A 124 -8.14 10.01 -6.35
N ALA A 125 -9.45 10.20 -6.10
CA ALA A 125 -10.34 10.84 -7.07
C ALA A 125 -10.01 12.32 -7.30
N ARG A 126 -9.23 12.94 -6.41
CA ARG A 126 -8.76 14.33 -6.52
C ARG A 126 -7.36 14.48 -7.08
N VAL A 127 -6.72 13.37 -7.43
CA VAL A 127 -5.41 13.40 -8.09
C VAL A 127 -5.60 13.86 -9.53
N ASP A 128 -5.33 15.12 -9.79
CA ASP A 128 -5.37 15.73 -11.11
C ASP A 128 -3.97 15.83 -11.75
N GLN A 129 -3.92 16.30 -12.99
CA GLN A 129 -2.68 16.47 -13.72
C GLN A 129 -1.74 17.46 -13.01
N ASN A 130 -2.27 18.50 -12.35
CA ASN A 130 -1.44 19.48 -11.65
C ASN A 130 -0.70 18.86 -10.48
N LEU A 131 -1.39 17.98 -9.72
CA LEU A 131 -0.78 17.25 -8.60
C LEU A 131 0.28 16.24 -9.08
N LEU A 132 0.03 15.58 -10.21
CA LEU A 132 1.00 14.67 -10.84
C LEU A 132 2.25 15.41 -11.32
N ASP A 133 2.09 16.58 -11.96
CA ASP A 133 3.20 17.42 -12.39
C ASP A 133 3.96 17.99 -11.18
N ALA A 134 3.27 18.36 -10.12
CA ALA A 134 3.90 18.78 -8.87
C ALA A 134 4.73 17.65 -8.24
N TYR A 135 4.20 16.42 -8.25
CA TYR A 135 4.95 15.25 -7.76
C TYR A 135 6.19 14.98 -8.63
N ARG A 136 6.04 14.99 -9.94
CA ARG A 136 7.18 14.85 -10.87
C ARG A 136 8.26 15.89 -10.59
N ASN A 137 7.87 17.17 -10.47
CA ASN A 137 8.80 18.27 -10.16
C ASN A 137 9.48 18.07 -8.80
N HIS A 138 8.73 17.63 -7.78
CA HIS A 138 9.28 17.28 -6.48
C HIS A 138 10.35 16.17 -6.58
N LEU A 139 10.09 15.15 -7.39
CA LEU A 139 11.06 14.06 -7.60
C LEU A 139 12.32 14.51 -8.34
N THR A 140 12.18 15.40 -9.33
CA THR A 140 13.29 15.88 -10.16
C THR A 140 14.11 16.99 -9.49
N ALA A 141 13.56 17.65 -8.48
CA ALA A 141 14.26 18.69 -7.71
C ALA A 141 15.39 18.12 -6.83
N ASP A 142 15.39 16.82 -6.53
CA ASP A 142 16.43 16.15 -5.76
C ASP A 142 17.59 15.73 -6.69
N PRO A 143 18.74 16.43 -6.65
CA PRO A 143 19.86 16.16 -7.55
C PRO A 143 20.55 14.82 -7.29
N GLN A 144 20.31 14.20 -6.12
CA GLN A 144 20.88 12.90 -5.80
C GLN A 144 20.03 11.73 -6.35
N ARG A 145 18.83 12.02 -6.83
CA ARG A 145 17.91 11.01 -7.34
C ARG A 145 18.22 10.65 -8.78
N ARG A 146 18.52 9.38 -9.02
CA ARG A 146 18.84 8.90 -10.37
C ARG A 146 17.57 8.82 -11.24
N PRO A 147 17.66 9.06 -12.57
CA PRO A 147 16.51 8.99 -13.49
C PRO A 147 15.72 7.70 -13.39
N ILE A 148 16.40 6.55 -13.22
CA ILE A 148 15.73 5.25 -13.06
C ILE A 148 14.90 5.16 -11.76
N GLN A 149 15.32 5.83 -10.69
CA GLN A 149 14.55 5.87 -9.45
C GLN A 149 13.29 6.73 -9.61
N ILE A 150 13.39 7.84 -10.35
CA ILE A 150 12.25 8.71 -10.69
C ILE A 150 11.25 7.91 -11.55
N ALA A 151 11.72 7.25 -12.61
CA ALA A 151 10.88 6.41 -13.47
C ALA A 151 10.13 5.35 -12.67
N ASN A 152 10.81 4.63 -11.78
CA ASN A 152 10.20 3.61 -10.92
C ASN A 152 9.16 4.19 -9.94
N LEU A 153 9.33 5.42 -9.45
CA LEU A 153 8.36 6.07 -8.57
C LEU A 153 7.13 6.52 -9.35
N LEU A 154 7.30 7.03 -10.58
CA LEU A 154 6.19 7.40 -11.45
C LEU A 154 5.42 6.18 -11.96
N GLU A 155 6.10 5.06 -12.23
CA GLU A 155 5.45 3.79 -12.58
C GLU A 155 4.48 3.34 -11.48
N ALA A 156 4.85 3.44 -10.20
CA ALA A 156 3.97 3.09 -9.10
C ALA A 156 2.71 3.99 -9.02
N VAL A 157 2.79 5.24 -9.49
CA VAL A 157 1.63 6.14 -9.60
C VAL A 157 0.70 5.70 -10.72
N VAL A 158 1.25 5.29 -11.87
CA VAL A 158 0.48 4.72 -12.98
C VAL A 158 -0.22 3.43 -12.54
N ASP A 159 0.50 2.58 -11.80
CA ASP A 159 -0.07 1.35 -11.23
C ASP A 159 -1.27 1.65 -10.31
N LEU A 160 -1.14 2.66 -9.45
CA LEU A 160 -2.19 3.08 -8.54
C LEU A 160 -3.39 3.72 -9.29
N HIS A 161 -3.15 4.43 -10.37
CA HIS A 161 -4.19 5.06 -11.19
C HIS A 161 -5.09 4.01 -11.91
N HIS A 162 -4.56 2.85 -12.21
CA HIS A 162 -5.31 1.74 -12.82
C HIS A 162 -6.09 0.89 -11.81
N PHE A 163 -5.92 1.17 -10.51
CA PHE A 163 -6.62 0.50 -9.41
C PHE A 163 -7.98 1.14 -9.13
#